data_08397569d29b3095cce21c64d27447e1
#
_entry.id   08397569d29b3095cce21c64d27447e1
#
_cell.length_a   1.000
_cell.length_b   1.000
_cell.length_c   1.000
_cell.angle_alpha   90.00
_cell.angle_beta   90.00
_cell.angle_gamma   90.00
#
_symmetry.space_group_name_H-M   'P 1'
#
loop_
_entity.id
_entity.type
_entity.pdbx_description
1 polymer ?
#
loop_
_entity_poly.entity_id
_entity_poly.type
_entity_poly.pdbx_seq_one_letter_code
_entity_poly.pdbx_strand_id
1 'polypeptide(L)'
;MNGAFPAGLLKGWSESGTRPRFDVVTGISTGALIAPFAFLGAEYDADLERAYTSLKADQIYRLRFLLSLPWSDALADAEPLRRRIKKEVTDEMLARIAHEHRAGRRLYVGTTNLDTLQLVEWDMGAIAAGDDPQKLELFHEVLLASCAVPGLLPPVPININIDGKRYSELHADGGISASLFVPSQILRGAESSAAEEPAHESGPTNLYVVVAGKLTPERATVERRLFHVSDVSLKGLIQSQMENELQRVYLMTRLTGVQFRLAAIPQDLATNADSMSFDPRSMRQVFDAGRQFGKQGGPWMEAPPGIDPSDWKTPRVGVSFTTRPARSGRRVSRP
;
A
#
# COMPACT_ATOMS: atom_id res chain seq x y z
N MET A 1 13.06 -7.36 -0.46
CA MET A 1 12.83 -8.79 -0.78
C MET A 1 11.35 -9.17 -0.74
N ASN A 2 10.62 -8.83 0.30
CA ASN A 2 9.25 -9.32 0.58
C ASN A 2 8.20 -8.99 -0.50
N GLY A 3 8.39 -7.94 -1.30
CA GLY A 3 7.52 -7.61 -2.45
C GLY A 3 7.48 -8.69 -3.54
N ALA A 4 8.40 -9.63 -3.54
CA ALA A 4 8.40 -10.74 -4.48
C ALA A 4 7.19 -11.68 -4.27
N PHE A 5 6.71 -11.85 -3.03
CA PHE A 5 5.52 -12.66 -2.75
C PHE A 5 4.24 -12.10 -3.40
N PRO A 6 3.83 -10.83 -3.14
CA PRO A 6 2.65 -10.27 -3.79
C PRO A 6 2.79 -10.21 -5.33
N ALA A 7 3.99 -9.98 -5.86
CA ALA A 7 4.22 -10.01 -7.30
C ALA A 7 3.97 -11.43 -7.88
N GLY A 8 4.50 -12.45 -7.23
CA GLY A 8 4.26 -13.84 -7.60
C GLY A 8 2.78 -14.23 -7.46
N LEU A 9 2.13 -13.81 -6.35
CA LEU A 9 0.72 -14.06 -6.10
C LEU A 9 -0.16 -13.51 -7.24
N LEU A 10 0.04 -12.27 -7.65
CA LEU A 10 -0.72 -11.66 -8.75
C LEU A 10 -0.55 -12.44 -10.05
N LYS A 11 0.69 -12.83 -10.39
CA LYS A 11 0.96 -13.64 -11.58
C LYS A 11 0.29 -15.01 -11.52
N GLY A 12 0.45 -15.74 -10.41
CA GLY A 12 -0.18 -17.05 -10.22
C GLY A 12 -1.69 -16.98 -10.27
N TRP A 13 -2.26 -15.90 -9.73
CA TRP A 13 -3.70 -15.65 -9.75
C TRP A 13 -4.21 -15.37 -11.18
N SER A 14 -3.45 -14.65 -12.00
CA SER A 14 -3.75 -14.52 -13.42
C SER A 14 -3.67 -15.87 -14.15
N GLU A 15 -2.66 -16.68 -13.85
CA GLU A 15 -2.50 -18.02 -14.45
C GLU A 15 -3.64 -18.99 -14.08
N SER A 16 -4.29 -18.81 -12.93
CA SER A 16 -5.49 -19.56 -12.55
C SER A 16 -6.75 -19.12 -13.31
N GLY A 17 -6.71 -17.98 -13.99
CA GLY A 17 -7.87 -17.38 -14.66
C GLY A 17 -8.93 -16.79 -13.71
N THR A 18 -8.65 -16.72 -12.40
CA THR A 18 -9.61 -16.28 -11.38
C THR A 18 -9.30 -14.90 -10.80
N ARG A 19 -8.20 -14.25 -11.23
CA ARG A 19 -7.85 -12.90 -10.77
C ARG A 19 -8.93 -11.90 -11.21
N PRO A 20 -9.60 -11.20 -10.28
CA PRO A 20 -10.58 -10.19 -10.63
C PRO A 20 -9.89 -8.95 -11.23
N ARG A 21 -10.66 -8.19 -11.99
CA ARG A 21 -10.29 -6.82 -12.31
C ARG A 21 -10.65 -5.96 -11.11
N PHE A 22 -9.64 -5.38 -10.47
CA PHE A 22 -9.86 -4.57 -9.26
C PHE A 22 -10.42 -3.19 -9.63
N ASP A 23 -11.47 -2.76 -8.96
CA ASP A 23 -12.04 -1.40 -9.11
C ASP A 23 -11.17 -0.37 -8.40
N VAL A 24 -10.60 -0.75 -7.27
CA VAL A 24 -9.72 0.08 -6.47
C VAL A 24 -8.47 -0.70 -6.09
N VAL A 25 -7.32 -0.06 -6.25
CA VAL A 25 -6.03 -0.59 -5.80
C VAL A 25 -5.35 0.47 -4.93
N THR A 26 -4.86 0.06 -3.77
CA THR A 26 -4.05 0.90 -2.89
C THR A 26 -2.68 0.26 -2.67
N GLY A 27 -1.66 1.08 -2.48
CA GLY A 27 -0.31 0.58 -2.20
C GLY A 27 0.50 1.52 -1.31
N ILE A 28 1.34 0.93 -0.46
CA ILE A 28 2.32 1.63 0.37
C ILE A 28 3.65 0.91 0.22
N SER A 29 4.76 1.66 0.20
CA SER A 29 6.12 1.13 0.13
C SER A 29 6.28 0.18 -1.07
N THR A 30 6.72 -1.05 -0.87
CA THR A 30 6.80 -2.04 -1.95
C THR A 30 5.44 -2.30 -2.61
N GLY A 31 4.32 -2.16 -1.88
CA GLY A 31 2.97 -2.22 -2.41
C GLY A 31 2.68 -1.09 -3.39
N ALA A 32 3.24 0.11 -3.19
CA ALA A 32 3.11 1.23 -4.12
C ALA A 32 3.78 0.93 -5.47
N LEU A 33 4.91 0.23 -5.47
CA LEU A 33 5.59 -0.19 -6.71
C LEU A 33 4.83 -1.30 -7.45
N ILE A 34 4.05 -2.12 -6.75
CA ILE A 34 3.24 -3.20 -7.33
C ILE A 34 1.88 -2.68 -7.80
N ALA A 35 1.35 -1.67 -7.15
CA ALA A 35 -0.01 -1.18 -7.35
C ALA A 35 -0.34 -0.81 -8.82
N PRO A 36 0.51 -0.11 -9.60
CA PRO A 36 0.25 0.16 -11.01
C PRO A 36 0.06 -1.11 -11.85
N PHE A 37 0.89 -2.14 -11.62
CA PHE A 37 0.81 -3.44 -12.30
C PHE A 37 -0.44 -4.22 -11.88
N ALA A 38 -0.75 -4.21 -10.58
CA ALA A 38 -1.97 -4.83 -10.06
C ALA A 38 -3.22 -4.18 -10.66
N PHE A 39 -3.21 -2.85 -10.80
CA PHE A 39 -4.29 -2.06 -11.35
C PHE A 39 -4.51 -2.32 -12.84
N LEU A 40 -3.45 -2.39 -13.64
CA LEU A 40 -3.54 -2.59 -15.08
C LEU A 40 -3.86 -4.05 -15.45
N GLY A 41 -3.43 -5.03 -14.65
CA GLY A 41 -3.85 -6.42 -14.81
C GLY A 41 -2.79 -7.35 -15.41
N ALA A 42 -3.24 -8.51 -15.89
CA ALA A 42 -2.41 -9.66 -16.26
C ALA A 42 -1.38 -9.38 -17.37
N GLU A 43 -1.64 -8.43 -18.26
CA GLU A 43 -0.72 -8.06 -19.34
C GLU A 43 0.63 -7.52 -18.84
N TYR A 44 0.67 -7.01 -17.61
CA TYR A 44 1.88 -6.50 -16.95
C TYR A 44 2.56 -7.51 -16.01
N ASP A 45 2.06 -8.74 -15.92
CA ASP A 45 2.61 -9.76 -15.01
C ASP A 45 4.04 -10.17 -15.38
N ALA A 46 4.41 -10.13 -16.66
CA ALA A 46 5.77 -10.44 -17.10
C ALA A 46 6.77 -9.35 -16.68
N ASP A 47 6.35 -8.09 -16.71
CA ASP A 47 7.15 -6.95 -16.25
C ASP A 47 7.32 -7.00 -14.74
N LEU A 48 6.22 -7.29 -14.03
CA LEU A 48 6.23 -7.45 -12.57
C LEU A 48 7.15 -8.61 -12.15
N GLU A 49 7.12 -9.76 -12.82
CA GLU A 49 8.04 -10.87 -12.56
C GLU A 49 9.49 -10.44 -12.75
N ARG A 50 9.83 -9.82 -13.89
CA ARG A 50 11.19 -9.31 -14.14
C ARG A 50 11.61 -8.33 -13.06
N ALA A 51 10.71 -7.43 -12.67
CA ALA A 51 10.96 -6.44 -11.66
C ALA A 51 11.35 -7.05 -10.31
N TYR A 52 10.75 -8.17 -9.92
CA TYR A 52 10.93 -8.75 -8.58
C TYR A 52 11.82 -10.00 -8.54
N THR A 53 12.24 -10.57 -9.66
CA THR A 53 13.10 -11.77 -9.68
C THR A 53 14.52 -11.51 -10.14
N SER A 54 14.79 -10.35 -10.76
CA SER A 54 16.14 -9.98 -11.25
C SER A 54 16.79 -8.86 -10.44
N LEU A 55 16.15 -8.39 -9.36
CA LEU A 55 16.65 -7.28 -8.54
C LEU A 55 17.92 -7.64 -7.77
N LYS A 56 18.85 -6.69 -7.78
CA LYS A 56 20.01 -6.66 -6.90
C LYS A 56 19.95 -5.43 -6.00
N ALA A 57 20.60 -5.48 -4.83
CA ALA A 57 20.60 -4.39 -3.87
C ALA A 57 21.11 -3.06 -4.45
N ASP A 58 22.13 -3.12 -5.29
CA ASP A 58 22.75 -1.96 -5.96
C ASP A 58 21.81 -1.26 -6.96
N GLN A 59 20.71 -1.91 -7.36
CA GLN A 59 19.65 -1.35 -8.21
C GLN A 59 18.54 -0.66 -7.41
N ILE A 60 18.53 -0.81 -6.08
CA ILE A 60 17.55 -0.20 -5.18
C ILE A 60 18.18 0.96 -4.42
N TYR A 61 19.35 0.75 -3.82
CA TYR A 61 20.04 1.78 -3.06
C TYR A 61 21.55 1.64 -3.17
N ARG A 62 22.25 2.73 -2.90
CA ARG A 62 23.71 2.74 -2.77
C ARG A 62 24.06 3.33 -1.41
N LEU A 63 24.73 2.55 -0.56
CA LEU A 63 25.19 3.03 0.74
C LEU A 63 26.12 4.23 0.57
N ARG A 64 25.91 5.26 1.36
CA ARG A 64 26.77 6.44 1.42
C ARG A 64 28.03 6.15 2.23
N PHE A 65 29.07 6.93 1.99
CA PHE A 65 30.33 6.77 2.70
C PHE A 65 30.16 7.18 4.17
N LEU A 66 30.67 6.38 5.10
CA LEU A 66 30.47 6.57 6.56
C LEU A 66 30.81 7.98 7.05
N LEU A 67 31.85 8.62 6.48
CA LEU A 67 32.24 9.96 6.88
C LEU A 67 31.29 11.07 6.43
N SER A 68 30.37 10.81 5.50
CA SER A 68 29.35 11.77 5.06
C SER A 68 28.06 11.70 5.88
N LEU A 69 27.88 10.67 6.69
CA LEU A 69 26.63 10.43 7.46
C LEU A 69 26.23 11.57 8.40
N PRO A 70 27.13 12.27 9.12
CA PRO A 70 26.72 13.36 10.02
C PRO A 70 26.03 14.53 9.31
N TRP A 71 26.22 14.68 8.00
CA TRP A 71 25.62 15.73 7.18
C TRP A 71 24.61 15.18 6.16
N SER A 72 24.23 13.91 6.29
CA SER A 72 23.30 13.23 5.39
C SER A 72 21.96 12.98 6.07
N ASP A 73 20.91 13.10 5.31
CA ASP A 73 19.52 12.80 5.71
C ASP A 73 19.20 11.29 5.67
N ALA A 74 20.12 10.45 5.12
CA ALA A 74 19.92 9.01 5.02
C ALA A 74 21.24 8.23 4.87
N LEU A 75 21.19 6.93 5.18
CA LEU A 75 22.32 5.99 5.04
C LEU A 75 22.65 5.65 3.59
N ALA A 76 21.68 5.78 2.67
CA ALA A 76 21.82 5.39 1.28
C ALA A 76 21.25 6.45 0.33
N ASP A 77 21.70 6.37 -0.92
CA ASP A 77 21.20 7.16 -2.03
C ASP A 77 20.04 6.42 -2.72
N ALA A 78 18.95 7.11 -3.00
CA ALA A 78 17.76 6.59 -3.65
C ALA A 78 17.81 6.64 -5.19
N GLU A 79 18.87 7.20 -5.78
CA GLU A 79 18.97 7.37 -7.23
C GLU A 79 18.86 6.05 -8.03
N PRO A 80 19.36 4.89 -7.56
CA PRO A 80 19.12 3.61 -8.22
C PRO A 80 17.62 3.27 -8.32
N LEU A 81 16.88 3.44 -7.22
CA LEU A 81 15.43 3.20 -7.20
C LEU A 81 14.69 4.19 -8.08
N ARG A 82 15.04 5.48 -8.05
CA ARG A 82 14.48 6.51 -8.93
C ARG A 82 14.61 6.14 -10.40
N ARG A 83 15.81 5.74 -10.84
CA ARG A 83 16.04 5.30 -12.22
C ARG A 83 15.24 4.08 -12.58
N ARG A 84 15.05 3.18 -11.63
CA ARG A 84 14.23 2.00 -11.83
C ARG A 84 12.77 2.34 -12.00
N ILE A 85 12.21 3.17 -11.14
CA ILE A 85 10.83 3.65 -11.26
C ILE A 85 10.62 4.30 -12.63
N LYS A 86 11.52 5.20 -13.05
CA LYS A 86 11.45 5.87 -14.37
C LYS A 86 11.50 4.88 -15.55
N LYS A 87 12.19 3.76 -15.39
CA LYS A 87 12.26 2.73 -16.42
C LYS A 87 11.00 1.88 -16.52
N GLU A 88 10.41 1.54 -15.39
CA GLU A 88 9.24 0.63 -15.33
C GLU A 88 7.92 1.38 -15.54
N VAL A 89 7.81 2.63 -15.07
CA VAL A 89 6.62 3.46 -15.22
C VAL A 89 6.83 4.48 -16.32
N THR A 90 6.29 4.18 -17.49
CA THR A 90 6.44 4.95 -18.72
C THR A 90 5.21 5.81 -19.02
N ASP A 91 5.32 6.75 -19.95
CA ASP A 91 4.18 7.53 -20.45
C ASP A 91 3.04 6.63 -20.97
N GLU A 92 3.38 5.47 -21.58
CA GLU A 92 2.38 4.51 -22.05
C GLU A 92 1.60 3.92 -20.88
N MET A 93 2.30 3.47 -19.82
CA MET A 93 1.66 2.98 -18.60
C MET A 93 0.78 4.07 -17.97
N LEU A 94 1.27 5.31 -17.91
CA LEU A 94 0.53 6.44 -17.37
C LEU A 94 -0.76 6.71 -18.17
N ALA A 95 -0.68 6.67 -19.52
CA ALA A 95 -1.85 6.84 -20.38
C ALA A 95 -2.91 5.75 -20.16
N ARG A 96 -2.49 4.50 -19.92
CA ARG A 96 -3.40 3.40 -19.59
C ARG A 96 -4.03 3.56 -18.21
N ILE A 97 -3.27 3.99 -17.20
CA ILE A 97 -3.81 4.31 -15.88
C ILE A 97 -4.85 5.44 -15.99
N ALA A 98 -4.56 6.48 -16.76
CA ALA A 98 -5.50 7.58 -17.03
C ALA A 98 -6.80 7.09 -17.72
N HIS A 99 -6.69 6.16 -18.66
CA HIS A 99 -7.86 5.54 -19.30
C HIS A 99 -8.73 4.81 -18.30
N GLU A 100 -8.13 3.96 -17.47
CA GLU A 100 -8.83 3.19 -16.44
C GLU A 100 -9.46 4.09 -15.36
N HIS A 101 -8.77 5.19 -15.00
CA HIS A 101 -9.32 6.18 -14.09
C HIS A 101 -10.58 6.85 -14.64
N ARG A 102 -10.58 7.24 -15.94
CA ARG A 102 -11.78 7.81 -16.60
C ARG A 102 -12.92 6.79 -16.69
N ALA A 103 -12.60 5.51 -16.76
CA ALA A 103 -13.58 4.41 -16.70
C ALA A 103 -14.13 4.13 -15.26
N GLY A 104 -13.76 4.94 -14.27
CA GLY A 104 -14.27 4.87 -12.90
C GLY A 104 -13.39 4.11 -11.91
N ARG A 105 -12.32 3.45 -12.35
CA ARG A 105 -11.38 2.74 -11.47
C ARG A 105 -10.46 3.70 -10.73
N ARG A 106 -9.91 3.28 -9.60
CA ARG A 106 -9.07 4.14 -8.74
C ARG A 106 -7.77 3.45 -8.36
N LEU A 107 -6.68 4.21 -8.43
CA LEU A 107 -5.34 3.80 -7.99
C LEU A 107 -4.82 4.80 -6.98
N TYR A 108 -4.55 4.35 -5.76
CA TYR A 108 -4.02 5.20 -4.69
C TYR A 108 -2.66 4.72 -4.20
N VAL A 109 -1.81 5.68 -3.87
CA VAL A 109 -0.54 5.43 -3.19
C VAL A 109 -0.46 6.28 -1.93
N GLY A 110 -0.02 5.67 -0.83
CA GLY A 110 0.15 6.35 0.45
C GLY A 110 1.60 6.76 0.69
N THR A 111 1.80 7.98 1.15
CA THR A 111 3.07 8.51 1.67
C THR A 111 2.85 9.17 3.03
N THR A 112 3.88 9.29 3.85
CA THR A 112 3.84 10.10 5.07
C THR A 112 4.40 11.48 4.80
N ASN A 113 3.60 12.52 5.01
CA ASN A 113 4.09 13.90 5.07
C ASN A 113 4.80 14.11 6.41
N LEU A 114 6.11 14.36 6.40
CA LEU A 114 6.92 14.51 7.60
C LEU A 114 6.69 15.83 8.34
N ASP A 115 6.16 16.85 7.64
CA ASP A 115 5.86 18.16 8.25
C ASP A 115 4.62 18.09 9.14
N THR A 116 3.66 17.20 8.79
CA THR A 116 2.39 17.03 9.53
C THR A 116 2.26 15.70 10.25
N LEU A 117 3.13 14.74 9.99
CA LEU A 117 3.11 13.34 10.46
C LEU A 117 1.81 12.61 10.09
N GLN A 118 1.23 12.95 8.93
CA GLN A 118 -0.02 12.36 8.45
C GLN A 118 0.19 11.55 7.18
N LEU A 119 -0.65 10.52 7.02
CA LEU A 119 -0.77 9.81 5.75
C LEU A 119 -1.38 10.75 4.70
N VAL A 120 -0.73 10.82 3.55
CA VAL A 120 -1.27 11.46 2.34
C VAL A 120 -1.63 10.38 1.33
N GLU A 121 -2.90 10.35 0.95
CA GLU A 121 -3.45 9.43 -0.04
C GLU A 121 -3.42 10.10 -1.43
N TRP A 122 -2.50 9.69 -2.29
CA TRP A 122 -2.37 10.22 -3.64
C TRP A 122 -3.29 9.48 -4.61
N ASP A 123 -4.21 10.18 -5.27
CA ASP A 123 -4.95 9.61 -6.41
C ASP A 123 -4.07 9.59 -7.66
N MET A 124 -3.36 8.47 -7.84
CA MET A 124 -2.44 8.27 -8.95
C MET A 124 -3.15 8.25 -10.31
N GLY A 125 -4.42 7.82 -10.32
CA GLY A 125 -5.25 7.87 -11.51
C GLY A 125 -5.60 9.30 -11.91
N ALA A 126 -5.92 10.17 -10.95
CA ALA A 126 -6.17 11.59 -11.19
C ALA A 126 -4.90 12.30 -11.66
N ILE A 127 -3.74 12.02 -11.06
CA ILE A 127 -2.44 12.52 -11.53
C ILE A 127 -2.21 12.11 -12.98
N ALA A 128 -2.39 10.84 -13.32
CA ALA A 128 -2.20 10.34 -14.67
C ALA A 128 -3.15 11.00 -15.68
N ALA A 129 -4.40 11.24 -15.30
CA ALA A 129 -5.44 11.82 -16.15
C ALA A 129 -5.38 13.35 -16.26
N GLY A 130 -4.61 14.02 -15.40
CA GLY A 130 -4.45 15.46 -15.37
C GLY A 130 -3.68 16.01 -16.59
N ASP A 131 -3.75 17.32 -16.77
CA ASP A 131 -3.11 18.03 -17.89
C ASP A 131 -1.74 18.62 -17.53
N ASP A 132 -1.25 18.40 -16.31
CA ASP A 132 0.05 18.89 -15.87
C ASP A 132 1.17 18.23 -16.71
N PRO A 133 2.05 18.99 -17.36
CA PRO A 133 3.18 18.46 -18.12
C PRO A 133 4.18 17.70 -17.24
N GLN A 134 4.21 17.95 -15.93
CA GLN A 134 5.09 17.28 -14.95
C GLN A 134 4.41 16.05 -14.29
N LYS A 135 3.23 15.64 -14.72
CA LYS A 135 2.47 14.54 -14.11
C LYS A 135 3.24 13.22 -14.02
N LEU A 136 4.03 12.87 -15.02
CA LEU A 136 4.86 11.67 -14.98
C LEU A 136 5.94 11.78 -13.92
N GLU A 137 6.57 12.95 -13.78
CA GLU A 137 7.57 13.17 -12.75
C GLU A 137 6.94 13.13 -11.34
N LEU A 138 5.81 13.79 -11.14
CA LEU A 138 5.07 13.70 -9.88
C LEU A 138 4.68 12.26 -9.56
N PHE A 139 4.22 11.50 -10.54
CA PHE A 139 3.89 10.09 -10.36
C PHE A 139 5.11 9.28 -9.87
N HIS A 140 6.29 9.50 -10.48
CA HIS A 140 7.54 8.86 -10.06
C HIS A 140 7.97 9.29 -8.65
N GLU A 141 7.88 10.59 -8.32
CA GLU A 141 8.26 11.10 -7.01
C GLU A 141 7.35 10.55 -5.89
N VAL A 142 6.06 10.41 -6.13
CA VAL A 142 5.12 9.79 -5.17
C VAL A 142 5.49 8.32 -4.93
N LEU A 143 5.78 7.54 -5.97
CA LEU A 143 6.23 6.16 -5.82
C LEU A 143 7.54 6.06 -5.04
N LEU A 144 8.49 6.94 -5.34
CA LEU A 144 9.78 6.99 -4.64
C LEU A 144 9.60 7.38 -3.17
N ALA A 145 8.80 8.39 -2.90
CA ALA A 145 8.48 8.84 -1.55
C ALA A 145 7.82 7.75 -0.71
N SER A 146 6.87 7.01 -1.32
CA SER A 146 6.23 5.88 -0.65
C SER A 146 7.20 4.75 -0.27
N CYS A 147 8.38 4.70 -0.91
CA CYS A 147 9.43 3.72 -0.62
C CYS A 147 10.61 4.30 0.18
N ALA A 148 10.56 5.59 0.54
CA ALA A 148 11.63 6.28 1.25
C ALA A 148 11.60 5.96 2.75
N VAL A 149 12.09 4.76 3.11
CA VAL A 149 12.16 4.30 4.50
C VAL A 149 13.10 5.20 5.31
N PRO A 150 12.63 5.84 6.39
CA PRO A 150 13.45 6.76 7.19
C PRO A 150 14.74 6.15 7.70
N GLY A 151 15.79 6.94 7.67
CA GLY A 151 17.13 6.51 8.04
C GLY A 151 17.85 5.72 6.93
N LEU A 152 17.14 4.97 6.09
CA LEU A 152 17.73 4.25 4.97
C LEU A 152 17.80 5.10 3.70
N LEU A 153 16.66 5.62 3.24
CA LEU A 153 16.54 6.45 2.04
C LEU A 153 16.14 7.88 2.42
N PRO A 154 16.62 8.89 1.66
CA PRO A 154 16.27 10.28 1.92
C PRO A 154 14.79 10.53 1.66
N PRO A 155 14.13 11.38 2.46
CA PRO A 155 12.78 11.83 2.18
C PRO A 155 12.74 12.59 0.85
N VAL A 156 11.61 12.54 0.18
CA VAL A 156 11.41 13.11 -1.15
C VAL A 156 10.65 14.43 -1.03
N PRO A 157 11.23 15.57 -1.49
CA PRO A 157 10.50 16.81 -1.54
C PRO A 157 9.47 16.78 -2.67
N ILE A 158 8.19 16.94 -2.35
CA ILE A 158 7.10 17.04 -3.32
C ILE A 158 6.57 18.47 -3.32
N ASN A 159 6.61 19.11 -4.49
CA ASN A 159 6.11 20.46 -4.65
C ASN A 159 4.59 20.45 -4.87
N ILE A 160 3.88 21.20 -4.05
CA ILE A 160 2.42 21.40 -4.16
C ILE A 160 2.10 22.87 -4.36
N ASN A 161 0.98 23.14 -4.99
CA ASN A 161 0.46 24.49 -5.17
C ASN A 161 -0.86 24.63 -4.41
N ILE A 162 -0.89 25.51 -3.43
CA ILE A 162 -2.09 25.82 -2.65
C ILE A 162 -2.38 27.32 -2.83
N ASP A 163 -3.55 27.66 -3.38
CA ASP A 163 -3.98 29.04 -3.62
C ASP A 163 -2.95 29.89 -4.36
N GLY A 164 -2.28 29.30 -5.36
CA GLY A 164 -1.27 29.98 -6.17
C GLY A 164 0.10 30.12 -5.51
N LYS A 165 0.27 29.63 -4.29
CA LYS A 165 1.57 29.59 -3.60
C LYS A 165 2.18 28.20 -3.69
N ARG A 166 3.46 28.15 -4.03
CA ARG A 166 4.23 26.91 -4.11
C ARG A 166 4.81 26.57 -2.73
N TYR A 167 4.56 25.35 -2.29
CA TYR A 167 5.13 24.76 -1.07
C TYR A 167 5.92 23.51 -1.45
N SER A 168 6.93 23.16 -0.66
CA SER A 168 7.65 21.90 -0.77
C SER A 168 7.47 21.14 0.53
N GLU A 169 6.78 20.01 0.47
CA GLU A 169 6.55 19.12 1.59
C GLU A 169 7.52 17.94 1.52
N LEU A 170 8.04 17.49 2.67
CA LEU A 170 8.89 16.32 2.75
C LEU A 170 8.06 15.07 2.97
N HIS A 171 8.14 14.15 2.00
CA HIS A 171 7.43 12.88 2.06
C HIS A 171 8.39 11.71 2.26
N ALA A 172 7.94 10.74 3.06
CA ALA A 172 8.64 9.49 3.34
C ALA A 172 7.71 8.29 3.17
N ASP A 173 8.23 7.09 3.45
CA ASP A 173 7.46 5.84 3.35
C ASP A 173 6.14 5.94 4.13
N GLY A 174 5.05 5.58 3.44
CA GLY A 174 3.71 5.60 4.04
C GLY A 174 3.58 4.68 5.25
N GLY A 175 4.41 3.64 5.35
CA GLY A 175 4.45 2.71 6.47
C GLY A 175 4.78 3.33 7.83
N ILE A 176 5.23 4.59 7.88
CA ILE A 176 5.36 5.36 9.12
C ILE A 176 3.99 5.68 9.72
N SER A 177 3.04 6.07 8.87
CA SER A 177 1.70 6.52 9.29
C SER A 177 0.65 5.42 9.16
N ALA A 178 0.78 4.54 8.15
CA ALA A 178 -0.14 3.43 7.90
C ALA A 178 0.54 2.30 7.13
N SER A 179 0.38 1.05 7.56
CA SER A 179 0.87 -0.12 6.83
C SER A 179 -0.06 -0.52 5.68
N LEU A 180 -1.34 -0.18 5.81
CA LEU A 180 -2.38 -0.33 4.79
C LEU A 180 -3.48 0.72 5.02
N PHE A 181 -4.20 1.07 3.96
CA PHE A 181 -5.33 1.99 4.07
C PHE A 181 -6.45 1.63 3.09
N VAL A 182 -7.66 1.98 3.47
CA VAL A 182 -8.84 1.99 2.60
C VAL A 182 -9.21 3.46 2.39
N PRO A 183 -9.22 3.97 1.15
CA PRO A 183 -9.49 5.36 0.89
C PRO A 183 -10.81 5.83 1.49
N SER A 184 -10.80 6.99 2.14
CA SER A 184 -11.96 7.54 2.83
C SER A 184 -13.18 7.78 1.91
N GLN A 185 -12.92 8.04 0.64
CA GLN A 185 -13.95 8.22 -0.40
C GLN A 185 -14.74 6.94 -0.66
N ILE A 186 -14.08 5.77 -0.60
CA ILE A 186 -14.73 4.47 -0.80
C ILE A 186 -15.61 4.12 0.38
N LEU A 187 -15.16 4.45 1.58
CA LEU A 187 -15.95 4.24 2.80
C LEU A 187 -17.23 5.08 2.79
N ARG A 188 -17.17 6.34 2.34
CA ARG A 188 -18.34 7.21 2.21
C ARG A 188 -19.30 6.75 1.10
N GLY A 189 -18.76 6.22 -0.01
CA GLY A 189 -19.58 5.66 -1.09
C GLY A 189 -20.34 4.40 -0.67
N ALA A 190 -19.75 3.55 0.16
CA ALA A 190 -20.41 2.38 0.71
C ALA A 190 -21.55 2.76 1.69
N GLU A 191 -21.39 3.85 2.46
CA GLU A 191 -22.43 4.36 3.35
C GLU A 191 -23.62 4.95 2.58
N SER A 192 -23.41 5.67 1.47
CA SER A 192 -24.48 6.23 0.65
C SER A 192 -25.21 5.17 -0.20
N SER A 193 -24.52 4.15 -0.68
CA SER A 193 -25.14 3.05 -1.43
C SER A 193 -26.01 2.14 -0.55
N ALA A 194 -25.72 2.06 0.74
CA ALA A 194 -26.52 1.32 1.70
C ALA A 194 -27.86 2.02 2.01
N ALA A 195 -28.01 3.31 1.66
CA ALA A 195 -29.16 4.13 2.01
C ALA A 195 -30.18 4.34 0.87
N GLU A 196 -29.83 4.15 -0.40
CA GLU A 196 -30.67 4.66 -1.50
C GLU A 196 -31.05 3.71 -2.64
N GLU A 197 -30.49 2.48 -2.79
CA GLU A 197 -30.99 1.54 -3.81
C GLU A 197 -30.90 0.08 -3.39
N PRO A 198 -31.89 -0.79 -3.79
CA PRO A 198 -31.72 -2.22 -3.69
C PRO A 198 -30.59 -2.65 -4.61
N ALA A 199 -29.63 -3.38 -4.05
CA ALA A 199 -28.45 -3.88 -4.74
C ALA A 199 -28.79 -4.38 -6.15
N HIS A 200 -28.30 -3.70 -7.17
CA HIS A 200 -28.13 -4.35 -8.47
C HIS A 200 -27.38 -5.67 -8.22
N GLU A 201 -27.66 -6.69 -9.03
CA GLU A 201 -27.11 -8.06 -9.00
C GLU A 201 -25.57 -8.16 -9.12
N SER A 202 -24.84 -7.21 -8.57
CA SER A 202 -23.40 -7.28 -8.39
C SER A 202 -23.11 -8.21 -7.21
N GLY A 203 -22.38 -9.27 -7.48
CA GLY A 203 -21.94 -10.24 -6.47
C GLY A 203 -21.26 -9.59 -5.25
N PRO A 204 -20.93 -10.36 -4.22
CA PRO A 204 -20.39 -9.82 -2.98
C PRO A 204 -19.11 -8.99 -3.23
N THR A 205 -19.06 -7.80 -2.66
CA THR A 205 -17.86 -6.96 -2.68
C THR A 205 -16.75 -7.64 -1.88
N ASN A 206 -15.57 -7.76 -2.47
CA ASN A 206 -14.41 -8.38 -1.84
C ASN A 206 -13.32 -7.33 -1.58
N LEU A 207 -12.71 -7.40 -0.40
CA LEU A 207 -11.49 -6.67 -0.05
C LEU A 207 -10.33 -7.66 0.06
N TYR A 208 -9.37 -7.54 -0.83
CA TYR A 208 -8.15 -8.34 -0.83
C TYR A 208 -7.02 -7.56 -0.20
N VAL A 209 -6.46 -8.08 0.89
CA VAL A 209 -5.28 -7.54 1.56
C VAL A 209 -4.11 -8.47 1.31
N VAL A 210 -3.03 -7.96 0.76
CA VAL A 210 -1.81 -8.74 0.51
C VAL A 210 -0.65 -8.10 1.27
N VAL A 211 -0.18 -8.81 2.30
CA VAL A 211 0.93 -8.36 3.15
C VAL A 211 2.25 -8.83 2.55
N ALA A 212 3.14 -7.89 2.26
CA ALA A 212 4.50 -8.16 1.81
C ALA A 212 5.41 -8.53 3.00
N GLY A 213 5.01 -9.53 3.77
CA GLY A 213 5.67 -9.96 4.99
C GLY A 213 5.01 -11.17 5.61
N LYS A 214 5.58 -11.67 6.71
CA LYS A 214 4.95 -12.66 7.58
C LYS A 214 4.03 -11.96 8.57
N LEU A 215 2.90 -12.57 8.90
CA LEU A 215 1.95 -12.01 9.87
C LEU A 215 2.44 -12.13 11.31
N THR A 216 3.28 -13.11 11.60
CA THR A 216 3.91 -13.28 12.91
C THR A 216 5.42 -13.14 12.77
N PRO A 217 6.06 -12.29 13.58
CA PRO A 217 7.51 -12.12 13.54
C PRO A 217 8.25 -13.43 13.87
N GLU A 218 9.35 -13.67 13.18
CA GLU A 218 10.25 -14.76 13.54
C GLU A 218 11.01 -14.41 14.83
N ARG A 219 11.18 -15.41 15.70
CA ARG A 219 11.99 -15.24 16.89
C ARG A 219 13.46 -15.12 16.49
N ALA A 220 14.08 -14.03 16.88
CA ALA A 220 15.51 -13.78 16.66
C ALA A 220 16.17 -13.33 17.95
N THR A 221 17.46 -13.66 18.10
CA THR A 221 18.26 -13.17 19.22
C THR A 221 18.63 -11.71 18.95
N VAL A 222 18.34 -10.83 19.91
CA VAL A 222 18.66 -9.42 19.83
C VAL A 222 20.02 -9.14 20.47
N GLU A 223 20.98 -8.67 19.71
CA GLU A 223 22.25 -8.22 20.25
C GLU A 223 22.08 -6.90 21.05
N ARG A 224 22.74 -6.80 22.19
CA ARG A 224 22.69 -5.61 23.05
C ARG A 224 23.57 -4.48 22.48
N ARG A 225 23.25 -4.02 21.26
CA ARG A 225 23.90 -2.90 20.57
C ARG A 225 22.84 -1.89 20.15
N LEU A 226 23.14 -0.61 20.27
CA LEU A 226 22.20 0.47 20.04
C LEU A 226 21.46 0.32 18.70
N PHE A 227 22.18 0.18 17.59
CA PHE A 227 21.59 0.06 16.26
C PHE A 227 20.73 -1.18 16.11
N HIS A 228 21.15 -2.33 16.67
CA HIS A 228 20.36 -3.56 16.59
C HIS A 228 19.07 -3.47 17.39
N VAL A 229 19.15 -2.92 18.63
CA VAL A 229 17.96 -2.70 19.47
C VAL A 229 16.99 -1.72 18.79
N SER A 230 17.51 -0.63 18.23
CA SER A 230 16.68 0.37 17.50
C SER A 230 15.99 -0.22 16.28
N ASP A 231 16.70 -1.00 15.47
CA ASP A 231 16.14 -1.67 14.28
C ASP A 231 15.01 -2.65 14.67
N VAL A 232 15.27 -3.50 15.66
CA VAL A 232 14.25 -4.46 16.13
C VAL A 232 13.05 -3.75 16.74
N SER A 233 13.27 -2.65 17.48
CA SER A 233 12.20 -1.85 18.06
C SER A 233 11.33 -1.21 16.98
N LEU A 234 11.95 -0.63 15.94
CA LEU A 234 11.23 -0.06 14.81
C LEU A 234 10.42 -1.12 14.06
N LYS A 235 11.01 -2.29 13.78
CA LYS A 235 10.30 -3.43 13.18
C LYS A 235 9.11 -3.86 14.03
N GLY A 236 9.26 -3.88 15.36
CA GLY A 236 8.17 -4.20 16.29
C GLY A 236 7.04 -3.17 16.24
N LEU A 237 7.35 -1.88 16.15
CA LEU A 237 6.34 -0.82 16.00
C LEU A 237 5.56 -0.96 14.69
N ILE A 238 6.26 -1.17 13.56
CA ILE A 238 5.63 -1.38 12.24
C ILE A 238 4.75 -2.63 12.26
N GLN A 239 5.21 -3.72 12.88
CA GLN A 239 4.45 -4.96 13.01
C GLN A 239 3.16 -4.75 13.82
N SER A 240 3.24 -4.10 14.99
CA SER A 240 2.08 -3.79 15.82
C SER A 240 1.08 -2.88 15.10
N GLN A 241 1.58 -1.90 14.35
CA GLN A 241 0.74 -1.02 13.54
C GLN A 241 -0.02 -1.82 12.46
N MET A 242 0.68 -2.70 11.72
CA MET A 242 0.06 -3.56 10.72
C MET A 242 -1.04 -4.45 11.32
N GLU A 243 -0.78 -5.07 12.47
CA GLU A 243 -1.75 -5.92 13.16
C GLU A 243 -3.02 -5.12 13.56
N ASN A 244 -2.84 -3.94 14.13
CA ASN A 244 -3.94 -3.05 14.50
C ASN A 244 -4.77 -2.61 13.28
N GLU A 245 -4.12 -2.30 12.17
CA GLU A 245 -4.79 -1.90 10.94
C GLU A 245 -5.53 -3.05 10.27
N LEU A 246 -4.96 -4.26 10.26
CA LEU A 246 -5.65 -5.45 9.78
C LEU A 246 -6.93 -5.70 10.58
N GLN A 247 -6.87 -5.57 11.92
CA GLN A 247 -8.05 -5.72 12.78
C GLN A 247 -9.07 -4.61 12.50
N ARG A 248 -8.64 -3.36 12.36
CA ARG A 248 -9.50 -2.22 12.05
C ARG A 248 -10.22 -2.41 10.71
N VAL A 249 -9.48 -2.78 9.67
CA VAL A 249 -10.03 -3.00 8.32
C VAL A 249 -10.97 -4.21 8.32
N TYR A 250 -10.61 -5.29 9.01
CA TYR A 250 -11.49 -6.45 9.18
C TYR A 250 -12.81 -6.06 9.85
N LEU A 251 -12.76 -5.30 10.94
CA LEU A 251 -13.97 -4.83 11.62
C LEU A 251 -14.84 -3.99 10.69
N MET A 252 -14.25 -3.10 9.88
CA MET A 252 -14.98 -2.32 8.88
C MET A 252 -15.67 -3.21 7.85
N THR A 253 -14.99 -4.26 7.36
CA THR A 253 -15.62 -5.20 6.41
C THR A 253 -16.80 -5.94 7.03
N ARG A 254 -16.71 -6.29 8.32
CA ARG A 254 -17.83 -6.92 9.05
C ARG A 254 -19.02 -5.98 9.20
N LEU A 255 -18.80 -4.69 9.39
CA LEU A 255 -19.88 -3.68 9.52
C LEU A 255 -20.55 -3.36 8.17
N THR A 256 -19.78 -3.44 7.06
CA THR A 256 -20.28 -3.09 5.71
C THR A 256 -20.73 -4.28 4.87
N GLY A 257 -20.56 -5.53 5.36
CA GLY A 257 -20.88 -6.74 4.60
C GLY A 257 -19.88 -7.10 3.50
N VAL A 258 -18.74 -6.42 3.42
CA VAL A 258 -17.66 -6.71 2.50
C VAL A 258 -16.94 -7.98 2.92
N GLN A 259 -16.59 -8.85 1.98
CA GLN A 259 -15.81 -10.06 2.27
C GLN A 259 -14.33 -9.74 2.42
N PHE A 260 -13.75 -10.07 3.56
CA PHE A 260 -12.32 -9.90 3.83
C PHE A 260 -11.52 -11.11 3.33
N ARG A 261 -10.44 -10.85 2.60
CA ARG A 261 -9.53 -11.84 2.04
C ARG A 261 -8.08 -11.39 2.29
N LEU A 262 -7.35 -12.16 3.10
CA LEU A 262 -5.98 -11.82 3.49
C LEU A 262 -4.99 -12.87 2.99
N ALA A 263 -3.91 -12.42 2.37
CA ALA A 263 -2.76 -13.23 2.01
C ALA A 263 -1.47 -12.63 2.57
N ALA A 264 -0.55 -13.48 2.98
CA ALA A 264 0.76 -13.09 3.47
C ALA A 264 1.80 -14.19 3.15
N ILE A 265 3.07 -13.88 3.35
CA ILE A 265 4.13 -14.88 3.21
C ILE A 265 3.88 -16.02 4.21
N PRO A 266 3.83 -17.29 3.75
CA PRO A 266 3.65 -18.45 4.63
C PRO A 266 4.69 -18.49 5.76
N GLN A 267 4.23 -18.83 6.97
CA GLN A 267 5.09 -18.79 8.16
C GLN A 267 6.25 -19.80 8.08
N ASP A 268 6.02 -20.93 7.44
CA ASP A 268 6.98 -22.00 7.23
C ASP A 268 7.96 -21.75 6.07
N LEU A 269 7.69 -20.75 5.22
CA LEU A 269 8.62 -20.39 4.16
C LEU A 269 9.88 -19.78 4.78
N ALA A 270 11.03 -20.45 4.54
CA ALA A 270 12.31 -19.87 4.94
C ALA A 270 12.58 -18.61 4.13
N THR A 271 12.52 -17.46 4.80
CA THR A 271 12.93 -16.17 4.24
C THR A 271 14.22 -15.75 4.94
N ASN A 272 15.13 -15.06 4.21
CA ASN A 272 16.25 -14.43 4.90
C ASN A 272 15.68 -13.43 5.89
N ALA A 273 16.16 -13.48 7.14
CA ALA A 273 15.71 -12.60 8.24
C ALA A 273 15.88 -11.11 7.92
N ASP A 274 16.78 -10.79 6.99
CA ASP A 274 16.99 -9.44 6.48
C ASP A 274 16.08 -9.15 5.28
N SER A 275 14.99 -8.44 5.52
CA SER A 275 14.06 -7.97 4.47
C SER A 275 14.71 -7.02 3.46
N MET A 276 15.91 -6.49 3.78
CA MET A 276 16.73 -5.63 2.93
C MET A 276 17.73 -6.41 2.08
N SER A 277 17.84 -7.72 2.26
CA SER A 277 18.66 -8.58 1.41
C SER A 277 17.94 -8.80 0.07
N PHE A 278 18.53 -8.29 -1.00
CA PHE A 278 18.06 -8.48 -2.38
C PHE A 278 18.89 -9.57 -3.07
N ASP A 279 18.89 -10.77 -2.49
CA ASP A 279 19.48 -11.94 -3.13
C ASP A 279 18.51 -12.51 -4.18
N PRO A 280 18.90 -12.58 -5.47
CA PRO A 280 18.00 -13.05 -6.55
C PRO A 280 17.44 -14.45 -6.34
N ARG A 281 18.19 -15.34 -5.69
CA ARG A 281 17.71 -16.72 -5.41
C ARG A 281 16.60 -16.73 -4.37
N SER A 282 16.82 -16.02 -3.27
CA SER A 282 15.80 -15.85 -2.22
C SER A 282 14.57 -15.12 -2.74
N MET A 283 14.75 -14.09 -3.57
CA MET A 283 13.64 -13.37 -4.20
C MET A 283 12.84 -14.26 -5.14
N ARG A 284 13.49 -15.09 -5.95
CA ARG A 284 12.83 -16.08 -6.81
C ARG A 284 12.04 -17.10 -5.98
N GLN A 285 12.60 -17.61 -4.89
CA GLN A 285 11.91 -18.53 -3.99
C GLN A 285 10.64 -17.94 -3.41
N VAL A 286 10.71 -16.70 -2.92
CA VAL A 286 9.56 -15.97 -2.36
C VAL A 286 8.51 -15.66 -3.44
N PHE A 287 8.96 -15.31 -4.65
CA PHE A 287 8.10 -15.10 -5.80
C PHE A 287 7.35 -16.37 -6.20
N ASP A 288 8.07 -17.49 -6.31
CA ASP A 288 7.49 -18.78 -6.71
C ASP A 288 6.49 -19.30 -5.66
N ALA A 289 6.73 -19.07 -4.37
CA ALA A 289 5.77 -19.35 -3.32
C ALA A 289 4.48 -18.51 -3.48
N GLY A 290 4.60 -17.23 -3.76
CA GLY A 290 3.45 -16.35 -4.06
C GLY A 290 2.71 -16.82 -5.32
N ARG A 291 3.44 -17.17 -6.38
CA ARG A 291 2.85 -17.68 -7.63
C ARG A 291 2.08 -18.98 -7.41
N GLN A 292 2.64 -19.91 -6.64
CA GLN A 292 1.95 -21.14 -6.29
C GLN A 292 0.68 -20.88 -5.48
N PHE A 293 0.75 -19.97 -4.50
CA PHE A 293 -0.42 -19.52 -3.74
C PHE A 293 -1.53 -18.98 -4.66
N GLY A 294 -1.21 -18.03 -5.54
CA GLY A 294 -2.18 -17.44 -6.48
C GLY A 294 -2.75 -18.47 -7.45
N LYS A 295 -1.92 -19.38 -7.97
CA LYS A 295 -2.33 -20.41 -8.94
C LYS A 295 -3.30 -21.44 -8.35
N GLN A 296 -3.22 -21.72 -7.06
CA GLN A 296 -4.16 -22.60 -6.35
C GLN A 296 -5.50 -21.91 -5.99
N GLY A 297 -5.73 -20.69 -6.45
CA GLY A 297 -6.91 -19.90 -6.08
C GLY A 297 -6.77 -19.20 -4.72
N GLY A 298 -5.60 -19.35 -4.08
CA GLY A 298 -5.21 -18.78 -2.79
C GLY A 298 -5.99 -19.36 -1.61
N PRO A 299 -5.35 -19.94 -0.61
CA PRO A 299 -5.97 -20.17 0.68
C PRO A 299 -6.09 -18.82 1.42
N TRP A 300 -6.99 -17.95 0.92
CA TRP A 300 -7.24 -16.65 1.52
C TRP A 300 -7.76 -16.81 2.94
N MET A 301 -7.12 -16.16 3.90
CA MET A 301 -7.63 -16.06 5.25
C MET A 301 -8.84 -15.11 5.27
N GLU A 302 -9.90 -15.50 5.95
CA GLU A 302 -11.15 -14.73 6.05
C GLU A 302 -11.17 -13.79 7.27
N ALA A 303 -10.13 -13.85 8.11
CA ALA A 303 -9.91 -12.98 9.25
C ALA A 303 -8.41 -12.79 9.51
N PRO A 304 -8.01 -11.71 10.21
CA PRO A 304 -6.66 -11.56 10.73
C PRO A 304 -6.30 -12.65 11.76
N PRO A 305 -5.02 -12.95 11.98
CA PRO A 305 -4.58 -13.88 13.01
C PRO A 305 -5.15 -13.55 14.39
N GLY A 306 -5.56 -14.57 15.13
CA GLY A 306 -6.09 -14.42 16.48
C GLY A 306 -7.58 -14.06 16.54
N ILE A 307 -8.25 -13.90 15.40
CA ILE A 307 -9.70 -13.68 15.32
C ILE A 307 -10.36 -14.91 14.69
N ASP A 308 -11.30 -15.53 15.40
CA ASP A 308 -12.17 -16.56 14.81
C ASP A 308 -13.41 -15.89 14.21
N PRO A 309 -13.65 -16.01 12.89
CA PRO A 309 -14.83 -15.43 12.25
C PRO A 309 -16.15 -15.92 12.86
N SER A 310 -16.20 -17.12 13.46
CA SER A 310 -17.38 -17.70 14.07
C SER A 310 -17.78 -17.07 15.42
N ASP A 311 -16.82 -16.43 16.11
CA ASP A 311 -17.07 -15.73 17.37
C ASP A 311 -17.89 -14.46 17.18
N TRP A 312 -17.94 -13.93 15.96
CA TRP A 312 -18.68 -12.72 15.62
C TRP A 312 -20.09 -13.09 15.17
N LYS A 313 -20.97 -13.39 16.14
CA LYS A 313 -22.41 -13.37 15.86
C LYS A 313 -22.77 -11.95 15.46
N THR A 314 -23.08 -11.75 14.18
CA THR A 314 -23.43 -10.43 13.63
C THR A 314 -24.52 -9.81 14.50
N PRO A 315 -24.29 -8.74 15.26
CA PRO A 315 -25.38 -7.99 15.82
C PRO A 315 -26.12 -7.41 14.61
N ARG A 316 -27.37 -7.75 14.40
CA ARG A 316 -28.26 -6.95 13.57
C ARG A 316 -28.49 -5.63 14.32
N VAL A 317 -27.48 -4.80 14.41
CA VAL A 317 -27.62 -3.44 14.89
C VAL A 317 -28.11 -2.64 13.69
N GLY A 318 -29.41 -2.48 13.62
CA GLY A 318 -29.99 -1.39 12.88
C GLY A 318 -29.49 -0.10 13.57
N VAL A 319 -28.34 0.42 13.16
CA VAL A 319 -27.86 1.72 13.63
C VAL A 319 -28.69 2.76 12.89
N SER A 320 -29.80 3.13 13.49
CA SER A 320 -30.57 4.31 13.09
C SER A 320 -29.78 5.54 13.56
N PHE A 321 -29.01 6.14 12.67
CA PHE A 321 -28.47 7.47 12.92
C PHE A 321 -29.60 8.49 12.77
N THR A 322 -30.27 8.82 13.87
CA THR A 322 -31.12 9.99 13.91
C THR A 322 -30.22 11.23 13.87
N THR A 323 -30.11 11.83 12.69
CA THR A 323 -29.54 13.18 12.55
C THR A 323 -30.47 14.14 13.29
N ARG A 324 -30.02 14.64 14.45
CA ARG A 324 -30.69 15.78 15.07
C ARG A 324 -30.61 16.96 14.12
N PRO A 325 -31.74 17.58 13.72
CA PRO A 325 -31.69 18.78 12.90
C PRO A 325 -30.96 19.90 13.67
N ALA A 326 -30.06 20.58 12.99
CA ALA A 326 -29.35 21.73 13.52
C ALA A 326 -30.39 22.75 14.02
N ARG A 327 -30.32 23.11 15.31
CA ARG A 327 -31.14 24.20 15.86
C ARG A 327 -30.81 25.46 15.09
N SER A 328 -31.80 26.02 14.38
CA SER A 328 -31.77 27.33 13.74
C SER A 328 -31.36 28.38 14.78
N GLY A 329 -30.21 29.01 14.57
CA GLY A 329 -29.71 30.09 15.40
C GLY A 329 -30.70 31.26 15.39
N ARG A 330 -31.10 31.72 16.58
CA ARG A 330 -31.85 32.96 16.78
C ARG A 330 -31.06 34.13 16.16
N ARG A 331 -31.70 34.85 15.25
CA ARG A 331 -31.27 36.22 14.86
C ARG A 331 -31.28 37.07 16.09
N VAL A 332 -30.14 37.59 16.49
CA VAL A 332 -30.01 38.71 17.42
C VAL A 332 -30.08 39.99 16.59
N SER A 333 -31.21 40.70 16.66
CA SER A 333 -31.34 42.06 16.20
C SER A 333 -30.59 42.95 17.18
N ARG A 334 -29.65 43.75 16.68
CA ARG A 334 -29.06 44.90 17.43
C ARG A 334 -29.88 46.15 17.19
N PRO A 335 -29.98 47.01 18.24
CA PRO A 335 -30.60 48.34 18.12
C PRO A 335 -29.76 49.30 17.28
#